data_baed23e3bcf5d0808c37a325ba8a3452
#
_entry.id   baed23e3bcf5d0808c37a325ba8a3452
#
_cell.length_a   1.000
_cell.length_b   1.000
_cell.length_c   1.000
_cell.angle_alpha   90.00
_cell.angle_beta   90.00
_cell.angle_gamma   90.00
#
_symmetry.space_group_name_H-M   'P 1'
#
loop_
_entity.id
_entity.type
_entity.pdbx_description
1 polymer ?
#
loop_
_entity_poly.entity_id
_entity_poly.type
_entity_poly.pdbx_seq_one_letter_code
_entity_poly.pdbx_strand_id
1 'polypeptide(L)'
;MLRSIVHQAAKPLARNNFARRSLHLSPASFSDAIFVHRDTPDNNADLPFEFDKDNKTRISEILKKYPEQYKKAAIMPLLDLGQRQNGFTSISVMNEVARLLEVPPMRVYEVATFYTMYNRQPVGKYFLQLCTTTPCQLGGCGSTKILETIKGKLGIEVGETTKDGKFTLVEVECAGACVNAPVMAINDDYYEDLTPETTTKLLENLQADKPVKAGPQSGRHTCEYSPGVYTTLNSEPYGPGFRVREDL
;
A
#
# COMPACT_ATOMS: atom_id res chain seq x y z
N MET A 1 39.53 -89.21 -13.35
CA MET A 1 38.44 -88.41 -12.78
C MET A 1 38.93 -86.97 -12.61
N LEU A 2 38.75 -86.14 -13.65
CA LEU A 2 39.15 -84.76 -13.63
C LEU A 2 37.86 -83.86 -13.52
N ARG A 3 37.70 -83.18 -12.38
CA ARG A 3 36.61 -82.22 -12.19
C ARG A 3 36.98 -80.94 -12.93
N SER A 4 36.20 -80.53 -13.89
CA SER A 4 36.28 -79.25 -14.53
C SER A 4 35.66 -78.17 -13.59
N ILE A 5 36.47 -77.20 -13.19
CA ILE A 5 36.04 -76.06 -12.43
C ILE A 5 35.53 -75.04 -13.47
N VAL A 6 34.22 -74.85 -13.49
CA VAL A 6 33.60 -73.77 -14.25
C VAL A 6 33.79 -72.47 -13.57
N HIS A 7 34.61 -71.60 -14.13
CA HIS A 7 34.70 -70.20 -13.72
C HIS A 7 33.42 -69.44 -14.16
N GLN A 8 32.58 -69.15 -13.19
CA GLN A 8 31.50 -68.20 -13.44
C GLN A 8 32.09 -66.78 -13.44
N ALA A 9 32.12 -66.19 -14.61
CA ALA A 9 32.48 -64.78 -14.75
C ALA A 9 31.41 -63.90 -14.07
N ALA A 10 31.84 -63.13 -13.08
CA ALA A 10 30.99 -62.15 -12.40
C ALA A 10 30.54 -61.07 -13.44
N LYS A 11 29.24 -60.90 -13.57
CA LYS A 11 28.66 -59.80 -14.39
C LYS A 11 29.07 -58.46 -13.81
N PRO A 12 29.53 -57.48 -14.59
CA PRO A 12 29.85 -56.17 -14.09
C PRO A 12 28.58 -55.52 -13.58
N LEU A 13 28.62 -55.04 -12.35
CA LEU A 13 27.57 -54.19 -11.76
C LEU A 13 27.35 -52.97 -12.65
N ALA A 14 26.13 -52.84 -13.17
CA ALA A 14 25.71 -51.64 -13.90
C ALA A 14 26.00 -50.41 -13.01
N ARG A 15 26.89 -49.56 -13.45
CA ARG A 15 27.10 -48.24 -12.85
C ARG A 15 25.79 -47.48 -13.01
N ASN A 16 25.07 -47.31 -11.91
CA ASN A 16 23.97 -46.36 -11.84
C ASN A 16 24.52 -44.97 -12.18
N ASN A 17 24.24 -44.51 -13.38
CA ASN A 17 24.41 -43.16 -13.77
C ASN A 17 23.38 -42.32 -12.94
N PHE A 18 23.76 -41.98 -11.72
CA PHE A 18 23.10 -40.87 -11.08
C PHE A 18 23.30 -39.66 -11.96
N ALA A 19 22.24 -39.31 -12.68
CA ALA A 19 22.20 -38.05 -13.40
C ALA A 19 22.57 -36.93 -12.37
N ARG A 20 23.79 -36.42 -12.50
CA ARG A 20 24.17 -35.21 -11.75
C ARG A 20 23.20 -34.13 -12.17
N ARG A 21 22.21 -33.84 -11.31
CA ARG A 21 21.44 -32.62 -11.43
C ARG A 21 22.43 -31.48 -11.32
N SER A 22 22.79 -30.89 -12.46
CA SER A 22 23.49 -29.63 -12.48
C SER A 22 22.56 -28.63 -11.79
N LEU A 23 23.02 -28.04 -10.70
CA LEU A 23 22.39 -26.83 -10.16
C LEU A 23 22.54 -25.77 -11.25
N HIS A 24 21.48 -25.55 -12.01
CA HIS A 24 21.36 -24.36 -12.82
C HIS A 24 21.25 -23.17 -11.85
N LEU A 25 22.37 -22.53 -11.60
CA LEU A 25 22.36 -21.16 -11.14
C LEU A 25 21.82 -20.35 -12.31
N SER A 26 20.51 -20.08 -12.30
CA SER A 26 19.98 -18.97 -13.08
C SER A 26 20.84 -17.75 -12.72
N PRO A 27 21.28 -16.93 -13.71
CA PRO A 27 21.90 -15.65 -13.39
C PRO A 27 20.98 -14.99 -12.37
N ALA A 28 21.54 -14.53 -11.25
CA ALA A 28 20.77 -13.83 -10.26
C ALA A 28 20.05 -12.70 -11.01
N SER A 29 18.76 -12.86 -11.21
CA SER A 29 17.91 -11.75 -11.56
C SER A 29 18.10 -10.81 -10.40
N PHE A 30 18.90 -9.76 -10.58
CA PHE A 30 18.86 -8.60 -9.73
C PHE A 30 17.46 -8.04 -9.95
N SER A 31 16.46 -8.60 -9.26
CA SER A 31 15.22 -7.88 -9.05
C SER A 31 15.68 -6.53 -8.52
N ASP A 32 15.33 -5.48 -9.22
CA ASP A 32 15.55 -4.13 -8.72
C ASP A 32 15.08 -4.12 -7.28
N ALA A 33 16.04 -4.08 -6.34
CA ALA A 33 15.68 -4.15 -4.94
C ALA A 33 14.71 -3.01 -4.71
N ILE A 34 13.47 -3.36 -4.38
CA ILE A 34 12.32 -2.45 -4.22
C ILE A 34 12.68 -1.24 -3.33
N PHE A 35 13.72 -1.38 -2.52
CA PHE A 35 14.10 -0.43 -1.49
C PHE A 35 15.40 0.34 -1.77
N VAL A 36 15.98 0.22 -2.96
CA VAL A 36 17.15 1.03 -3.33
C VAL A 36 16.68 2.42 -3.76
N HIS A 37 17.08 3.44 -3.02
CA HIS A 37 16.90 4.81 -3.44
C HIS A 37 17.83 5.12 -4.62
N ARG A 38 17.26 5.75 -5.65
CA ARG A 38 18.01 6.30 -6.79
C ARG A 38 17.65 7.76 -6.90
N ASP A 39 18.66 8.60 -6.92
CA ASP A 39 18.48 10.04 -7.05
C ASP A 39 17.76 10.39 -8.36
N THR A 40 16.75 11.21 -8.24
CA THR A 40 16.01 11.81 -9.35
C THR A 40 16.01 13.32 -9.18
N PRO A 41 15.69 14.10 -10.23
CA PRO A 41 15.58 15.55 -10.09
C PRO A 41 14.65 15.99 -8.97
N ASP A 42 13.58 15.23 -8.75
CA ASP A 42 12.51 15.55 -7.78
C ASP A 42 12.73 14.87 -6.41
N ASN A 43 13.69 13.94 -6.30
CA ASN A 43 13.91 13.18 -5.08
C ASN A 43 15.39 12.82 -4.92
N ASN A 44 16.12 13.71 -4.27
CA ASN A 44 17.54 13.54 -3.93
C ASN A 44 17.83 14.23 -2.60
N ALA A 45 19.00 13.94 -2.02
CA ALA A 45 19.39 14.44 -0.71
C ALA A 45 19.75 15.94 -0.70
N ASP A 46 20.03 16.52 -1.87
CA ASP A 46 20.44 17.93 -1.99
C ASP A 46 19.24 18.89 -2.02
N LEU A 47 18.02 18.35 -2.24
CA LEU A 47 16.80 19.16 -2.19
C LEU A 47 16.50 19.55 -0.73
N PRO A 48 16.43 20.84 -0.41
CA PRO A 48 16.13 21.25 0.95
C PRO A 48 14.67 20.94 1.31
N PHE A 49 14.46 20.38 2.49
CA PHE A 49 13.13 20.23 3.08
C PHE A 49 13.14 20.75 4.51
N GLU A 50 12.15 21.53 4.84
CA GLU A 50 11.91 22.02 6.19
C GLU A 50 10.41 21.98 6.48
N PHE A 51 10.05 21.56 7.69
CA PHE A 51 8.65 21.61 8.12
C PHE A 51 8.16 23.07 8.24
N ASP A 52 6.96 23.32 7.77
CA ASP A 52 6.30 24.61 7.94
C ASP A 52 6.01 24.93 9.42
N LYS A 53 5.57 26.14 9.69
CA LYS A 53 5.33 26.62 11.06
C LYS A 53 4.25 25.81 11.78
N ASP A 54 3.20 25.42 11.06
CA ASP A 54 2.07 24.70 11.63
C ASP A 54 2.49 23.25 11.97
N ASN A 55 3.23 22.60 11.06
CA ASN A 55 3.77 21.28 11.33
C ASN A 55 4.83 21.28 12.43
N LYS A 56 5.66 22.31 12.55
CA LYS A 56 6.58 22.45 13.69
C LYS A 56 5.82 22.49 15.04
N THR A 57 4.67 23.16 15.06
CA THR A 57 3.80 23.17 16.27
C THR A 57 3.26 21.76 16.53
N ARG A 58 2.72 21.09 15.50
CA ARG A 58 2.21 19.71 15.63
C ARG A 58 3.31 18.74 16.06
N ILE A 59 4.53 18.88 15.53
CA ILE A 59 5.69 18.06 15.93
C ILE A 59 5.96 18.22 17.42
N SER A 60 5.94 19.45 17.95
CA SER A 60 6.14 19.69 19.38
C SER A 60 5.07 19.02 20.24
N GLU A 61 3.81 19.00 19.79
CA GLU A 61 2.71 18.32 20.46
C GLU A 61 2.85 16.79 20.39
N ILE A 62 3.27 16.26 19.25
CA ILE A 62 3.51 14.82 19.09
C ILE A 62 4.63 14.36 20.03
N LEU A 63 5.73 15.10 20.09
CA LEU A 63 6.87 14.74 20.93
C LEU A 63 6.51 14.74 22.43
N LYS A 64 5.61 15.60 22.87
CA LYS A 64 5.12 15.61 24.27
C LYS A 64 4.37 14.34 24.67
N LYS A 65 3.88 13.55 23.70
CA LYS A 65 3.17 12.28 23.98
C LYS A 65 4.13 11.14 24.34
N TYR A 66 5.43 11.29 24.09
CA TYR A 66 6.45 10.28 24.34
C TYR A 66 7.42 10.73 25.44
N PRO A 67 7.95 9.80 26.24
CA PRO A 67 9.04 10.12 27.16
C PRO A 67 10.25 10.67 26.38
N GLU A 68 11.01 11.57 26.99
CA GLU A 68 12.11 12.29 26.33
C GLU A 68 13.16 11.33 25.72
N GLN A 69 13.49 10.23 26.41
CA GLN A 69 14.43 9.22 25.93
C GLN A 69 13.89 8.36 24.78
N TYR A 70 12.60 8.46 24.44
CA TYR A 70 11.93 7.69 23.41
C TYR A 70 11.44 8.54 22.23
N LYS A 71 12.07 9.67 21.94
CA LYS A 71 11.76 10.52 20.77
C LYS A 71 11.66 9.73 19.46
N LYS A 72 12.45 8.67 19.32
CA LYS A 72 12.41 7.77 18.13
C LYS A 72 11.02 7.15 17.87
N ALA A 73 10.14 7.07 18.88
CA ALA A 73 8.78 6.58 18.69
C ALA A 73 7.93 7.50 17.80
N ALA A 74 8.34 8.74 17.61
CA ALA A 74 7.67 9.72 16.76
C ALA A 74 8.05 9.62 15.27
N ILE A 75 8.87 8.64 14.84
CA ILE A 75 9.27 8.51 13.42
C ILE A 75 8.04 8.43 12.51
N MET A 76 7.11 7.54 12.80
CA MET A 76 5.92 7.34 11.96
C MET A 76 5.05 8.60 11.84
N PRO A 77 4.61 9.25 12.91
CA PRO A 77 3.80 10.45 12.78
C PRO A 77 4.54 11.63 12.14
N LEU A 78 5.86 11.74 12.31
CA LEU A 78 6.62 12.79 11.64
C LEU A 78 6.79 12.51 10.14
N LEU A 79 6.96 11.27 9.73
CA LEU A 79 6.97 10.88 8.32
C LEU A 79 5.61 11.18 7.66
N ASP A 80 4.50 10.91 8.35
CA ASP A 80 3.15 11.23 7.86
C ASP A 80 2.98 12.74 7.65
N LEU A 81 3.38 13.57 8.63
CA LEU A 81 3.36 15.03 8.47
C LEU A 81 4.22 15.50 7.30
N GLY A 82 5.42 14.92 7.13
CA GLY A 82 6.30 15.24 6.03
C GLY A 82 5.71 14.86 4.68
N GLN A 83 5.10 13.67 4.59
CA GLN A 83 4.42 13.22 3.38
C GLN A 83 3.24 14.13 3.02
N ARG A 84 2.43 14.53 3.99
CA ARG A 84 1.30 15.44 3.76
C ARG A 84 1.74 16.83 3.30
N GLN A 85 2.86 17.33 3.80
CA GLN A 85 3.41 18.63 3.40
C GLN A 85 4.06 18.58 2.03
N ASN A 86 4.84 17.54 1.74
CA ASN A 86 5.65 17.41 0.52
C ASN A 86 4.94 16.69 -0.63
N GLY A 87 3.81 16.04 -0.35
CA GLY A 87 3.08 15.19 -1.30
C GLY A 87 3.58 13.74 -1.36
N PHE A 88 4.82 13.49 -0.95
CA PHE A 88 5.42 12.16 -0.83
C PHE A 88 6.57 12.17 0.17
N THR A 89 7.00 11.00 0.62
CA THR A 89 8.09 10.83 1.57
C THR A 89 9.43 10.81 0.84
N SER A 90 9.96 12.00 0.51
CA SER A 90 11.26 12.14 -0.16
C SER A 90 12.42 11.79 0.77
N ILE A 91 13.63 11.58 0.18
CA ILE A 91 14.84 11.36 0.97
C ILE A 91 15.14 12.54 1.90
N SER A 92 14.85 13.77 1.45
CA SER A 92 15.02 14.99 2.24
C SER A 92 14.07 15.04 3.44
N VAL A 93 12.80 14.62 3.27
CA VAL A 93 11.84 14.46 4.37
C VAL A 93 12.36 13.47 5.39
N MET A 94 12.84 12.31 4.95
CA MET A 94 13.37 11.28 5.83
C MET A 94 14.59 11.77 6.61
N ASN A 95 15.49 12.49 5.95
CA ASN A 95 16.68 13.07 6.58
C ASN A 95 16.33 14.14 7.61
N GLU A 96 15.34 15.00 7.33
CA GLU A 96 14.89 16.01 8.29
C GLU A 96 14.22 15.37 9.51
N VAL A 97 13.42 14.31 9.33
CA VAL A 97 12.85 13.54 10.44
C VAL A 97 13.97 12.92 11.30
N ALA A 98 14.99 12.34 10.67
CA ALA A 98 16.12 11.76 11.38
C ALA A 98 16.86 12.82 12.21
N ARG A 99 17.07 14.01 11.63
CA ARG A 99 17.73 15.15 12.29
C ARG A 99 16.93 15.62 13.51
N LEU A 100 15.61 15.79 13.37
CA LEU A 100 14.74 16.25 14.45
C LEU A 100 14.64 15.27 15.62
N LEU A 101 14.67 13.98 15.32
CA LEU A 101 14.59 12.92 16.33
C LEU A 101 15.95 12.48 16.87
N GLU A 102 17.03 13.05 16.34
CA GLU A 102 18.41 12.70 16.73
C GLU A 102 18.71 11.20 16.56
N VAL A 103 18.22 10.61 15.47
CA VAL A 103 18.43 9.20 15.13
C VAL A 103 19.23 9.07 13.83
N PRO A 104 19.98 7.97 13.64
CA PRO A 104 20.64 7.72 12.37
C PRO A 104 19.60 7.67 11.23
N PRO A 105 19.87 8.30 10.06
CA PRO A 105 18.93 8.32 8.91
C PRO A 105 18.46 6.93 8.49
N MET A 106 19.30 5.90 8.61
CA MET A 106 18.96 4.52 8.28
C MET A 106 17.74 4.03 9.07
N ARG A 107 17.57 4.45 10.34
CA ARG A 107 16.42 4.05 11.15
C ARG A 107 15.10 4.62 10.62
N VAL A 108 15.15 5.80 10.01
CA VAL A 108 13.98 6.40 9.36
C VAL A 108 13.72 5.72 8.01
N TYR A 109 14.78 5.39 7.24
CA TYR A 109 14.65 4.67 5.97
C TYR A 109 14.03 3.28 6.17
N GLU A 110 14.42 2.55 7.21
CA GLU A 110 13.84 1.25 7.56
C GLU A 110 12.31 1.37 7.75
N VAL A 111 11.84 2.38 8.48
CA VAL A 111 10.43 2.61 8.70
C VAL A 111 9.71 3.01 7.41
N ALA A 112 10.28 3.95 6.66
CA ALA A 112 9.68 4.45 5.42
C ALA A 112 9.60 3.37 4.32
N THR A 113 10.49 2.37 4.34
CA THR A 113 10.47 1.25 3.39
C THR A 113 9.62 0.09 3.84
N PHE A 114 9.46 -0.10 5.14
CA PHE A 114 8.66 -1.19 5.71
C PHE A 114 7.15 -0.93 5.59
N TYR A 115 6.70 0.28 5.90
CA TYR A 115 5.29 0.63 5.90
C TYR A 115 4.83 1.16 4.56
N THR A 116 3.90 0.48 3.92
CA THR A 116 3.39 0.80 2.57
C THR A 116 2.62 2.12 2.47
N MET A 117 2.21 2.70 3.59
CA MET A 117 1.56 4.02 3.61
C MET A 117 2.49 5.17 3.19
N TYR A 118 3.80 4.98 3.25
CA TYR A 118 4.77 6.00 2.85
C TYR A 118 5.09 5.89 1.36
N ASN A 119 4.62 6.87 0.59
CA ASN A 119 4.89 6.99 -0.84
C ASN A 119 6.28 7.59 -1.04
N ARG A 120 7.24 6.79 -1.49
CA ARG A 120 8.64 7.21 -1.72
C ARG A 120 8.88 7.81 -3.10
N GLN A 121 7.87 7.79 -3.94
CA GLN A 121 7.82 8.42 -5.25
C GLN A 121 6.70 9.44 -5.28
N PRO A 122 6.81 10.48 -6.11
CA PRO A 122 5.71 11.43 -6.30
C PRO A 122 4.42 10.71 -6.72
N VAL A 123 3.31 11.10 -6.10
CA VAL A 123 1.97 10.60 -6.43
C VAL A 123 1.07 11.77 -6.78
N GLY A 124 -0.01 11.48 -7.51
CA GLY A 124 -0.99 12.49 -7.86
C GLY A 124 -1.81 12.98 -6.65
N LYS A 125 -2.58 14.05 -6.85
CA LYS A 125 -3.46 14.60 -5.84
C LYS A 125 -4.41 13.56 -5.24
N TYR A 126 -4.91 12.65 -6.07
CA TYR A 126 -5.76 11.52 -5.69
C TYR A 126 -5.01 10.22 -5.94
N PHE A 127 -4.58 9.60 -4.87
CA PHE A 127 -3.89 8.33 -4.89
C PHE A 127 -4.91 7.19 -4.78
N LEU A 128 -5.17 6.54 -5.93
CA LEU A 128 -6.16 5.46 -6.06
C LEU A 128 -5.50 4.13 -5.73
N GLN A 129 -5.90 3.50 -4.66
CA GLN A 129 -5.40 2.22 -4.19
C GLN A 129 -6.52 1.17 -4.31
N LEU A 130 -6.56 0.46 -5.43
CA LEU A 130 -7.59 -0.55 -5.67
C LEU A 130 -7.19 -1.89 -5.07
N CYS A 131 -8.04 -2.43 -4.21
CA CYS A 131 -7.86 -3.78 -3.68
C CYS A 131 -8.22 -4.81 -4.75
N THR A 132 -7.24 -5.64 -5.14
CA THR A 132 -7.41 -6.71 -6.15
C THR A 132 -7.25 -8.10 -5.58
N THR A 133 -7.36 -8.27 -4.27
CA THR A 133 -7.31 -9.57 -3.60
C THR A 133 -8.63 -10.34 -3.76
N THR A 134 -8.58 -11.63 -3.48
CA THR A 134 -9.66 -12.59 -3.78
C THR A 134 -11.07 -12.12 -3.38
N PRO A 135 -11.34 -11.61 -2.17
CA PRO A 135 -12.68 -11.14 -1.83
C PRO A 135 -13.17 -10.00 -2.72
N CYS A 136 -12.30 -9.06 -3.08
CA CYS A 136 -12.66 -7.96 -3.97
C CYS A 136 -12.80 -8.40 -5.43
N GLN A 137 -12.08 -9.45 -5.86
CA GLN A 137 -12.25 -10.03 -7.19
C GLN A 137 -13.58 -10.78 -7.31
N LEU A 138 -14.03 -11.44 -6.26
CA LEU A 138 -15.26 -12.25 -6.24
C LEU A 138 -16.49 -11.47 -5.80
N GLY A 139 -16.32 -10.41 -5.02
CA GLY A 139 -17.41 -9.61 -4.46
C GLY A 139 -18.02 -8.64 -5.48
N GLY A 140 -19.33 -8.44 -5.41
CA GLY A 140 -20.04 -7.51 -6.27
C GLY A 140 -19.82 -7.76 -7.76
N CYS A 141 -19.35 -6.74 -8.46
CA CYS A 141 -19.00 -6.86 -9.88
C CYS A 141 -17.56 -7.34 -10.14
N GLY A 142 -16.76 -7.47 -9.09
CA GLY A 142 -15.36 -7.83 -9.13
C GLY A 142 -14.42 -6.64 -9.37
N SER A 143 -13.28 -6.66 -8.66
CA SER A 143 -12.27 -5.58 -8.76
C SER A 143 -11.64 -5.47 -10.15
N THR A 144 -11.58 -6.57 -10.93
CA THR A 144 -11.08 -6.54 -12.31
C THR A 144 -11.88 -5.58 -13.18
N LYS A 145 -13.22 -5.61 -13.08
CA LYS A 145 -14.08 -4.67 -13.83
C LYS A 145 -13.90 -3.22 -13.38
N ILE A 146 -13.68 -3.02 -12.10
CA ILE A 146 -13.39 -1.69 -11.56
C ILE A 146 -12.05 -1.19 -12.09
N LEU A 147 -11.01 -2.04 -12.10
CA LEU A 147 -9.71 -1.73 -12.67
C LEU A 147 -9.80 -1.32 -14.14
N GLU A 148 -10.49 -2.11 -14.95
CA GLU A 148 -10.72 -1.82 -16.37
C GLU A 148 -11.46 -0.48 -16.56
N THR A 149 -12.45 -0.21 -15.70
CA THR A 149 -13.19 1.06 -15.74
C THR A 149 -12.29 2.26 -15.45
N ILE A 150 -11.43 2.15 -14.42
CA ILE A 150 -10.48 3.22 -14.05
C ILE A 150 -9.48 3.43 -15.19
N LYS A 151 -8.86 2.37 -15.70
CA LYS A 151 -7.91 2.42 -16.81
C LYS A 151 -8.53 3.05 -18.06
N GLY A 152 -9.73 2.61 -18.43
CA GLY A 152 -10.46 3.16 -19.58
C GLY A 152 -10.85 4.63 -19.41
N LYS A 153 -11.19 5.07 -18.18
CA LYS A 153 -11.61 6.45 -17.90
C LYS A 153 -10.42 7.42 -17.81
N LEU A 154 -9.33 7.01 -17.17
CA LEU A 154 -8.17 7.87 -16.92
C LEU A 154 -7.07 7.74 -17.98
N GLY A 155 -7.09 6.66 -18.77
CA GLY A 155 -6.07 6.39 -19.81
C GLY A 155 -4.69 6.11 -19.24
N ILE A 156 -4.61 5.49 -18.07
CA ILE A 156 -3.36 5.12 -17.38
C ILE A 156 -3.32 3.63 -17.05
N GLU A 157 -2.13 3.09 -16.93
CA GLU A 157 -1.88 1.74 -16.43
C GLU A 157 -1.62 1.76 -14.92
N VAL A 158 -1.58 0.55 -14.32
CA VAL A 158 -1.23 0.39 -12.91
C VAL A 158 0.21 0.88 -12.67
N GLY A 159 0.38 1.68 -11.63
CA GLY A 159 1.66 2.32 -11.29
C GLY A 159 1.88 3.67 -11.96
N GLU A 160 0.98 4.10 -12.84
CA GLU A 160 1.13 5.36 -13.56
C GLU A 160 0.33 6.50 -12.93
N THR A 161 0.77 7.71 -13.23
CA THR A 161 0.09 8.96 -12.87
C THR A 161 -0.42 9.64 -14.11
N THR A 162 -1.62 10.20 -14.05
CA THR A 162 -2.19 10.98 -15.16
C THR A 162 -1.30 12.18 -15.50
N LYS A 163 -1.30 12.61 -16.77
CA LYS A 163 -0.45 13.71 -17.26
C LYS A 163 -0.72 15.05 -16.57
N ASP A 164 -1.92 15.21 -16.02
CA ASP A 164 -2.31 16.39 -15.24
C ASP A 164 -1.88 16.31 -13.76
N GLY A 165 -1.24 15.20 -13.35
CA GLY A 165 -0.80 14.99 -11.98
C GLY A 165 -1.93 14.77 -10.98
N LYS A 166 -3.18 14.58 -11.45
CA LYS A 166 -4.32 14.44 -10.54
C LYS A 166 -4.47 13.05 -9.95
N PHE A 167 -4.32 12.00 -10.75
CA PHE A 167 -4.57 10.62 -10.33
C PHE A 167 -3.35 9.75 -10.48
N THR A 168 -3.07 8.94 -9.47
CA THR A 168 -2.13 7.82 -9.53
C THR A 168 -2.87 6.55 -9.20
N LEU A 169 -2.76 5.52 -10.03
CA LEU A 169 -3.44 4.23 -9.84
C LEU A 169 -2.44 3.17 -9.40
N VAL A 170 -2.74 2.49 -8.30
CA VAL A 170 -2.00 1.30 -7.86
C VAL A 170 -2.94 0.19 -7.44
N GLU A 171 -2.50 -1.04 -7.63
CA GLU A 171 -3.12 -2.20 -7.01
C GLU A 171 -2.51 -2.42 -5.62
N VAL A 172 -3.36 -2.75 -4.66
CA VAL A 172 -2.92 -3.03 -3.30
C VAL A 172 -3.42 -4.38 -2.83
N GLU A 173 -2.76 -4.90 -1.81
CA GLU A 173 -3.21 -6.05 -1.05
C GLU A 173 -4.51 -5.74 -0.32
N CYS A 174 -5.01 -6.69 0.49
CA CYS A 174 -6.29 -6.54 1.15
C CYS A 174 -6.37 -5.27 2.01
N ALA A 175 -7.31 -4.39 1.64
CA ALA A 175 -7.57 -3.14 2.35
C ALA A 175 -8.34 -3.35 3.68
N GLY A 176 -8.80 -4.59 3.97
CA GLY A 176 -9.50 -4.91 5.22
C GLY A 176 -10.99 -4.63 5.23
N ALA A 177 -11.58 -4.12 4.14
CA ALA A 177 -13.01 -3.83 4.02
C ALA A 177 -13.76 -4.84 3.15
N CYS A 178 -13.37 -6.11 3.19
CA CYS A 178 -13.86 -7.18 2.31
C CYS A 178 -15.38 -7.38 2.33
N VAL A 179 -16.03 -7.02 3.42
CA VAL A 179 -17.48 -7.18 3.58
C VAL A 179 -18.28 -6.33 2.58
N ASN A 180 -17.72 -5.21 2.16
CA ASN A 180 -18.31 -4.29 1.19
C ASN A 180 -17.49 -4.25 -0.11
N ALA A 181 -16.95 -5.37 -0.52
CA ALA A 181 -16.18 -5.50 -1.77
C ALA A 181 -17.05 -5.24 -3.02
N PRO A 182 -16.49 -4.67 -4.11
CA PRO A 182 -15.11 -4.22 -4.29
C PRO A 182 -14.81 -2.88 -3.59
N VAL A 183 -13.53 -2.70 -3.20
CA VAL A 183 -13.09 -1.57 -2.38
C VAL A 183 -11.89 -0.88 -3.01
N MET A 184 -11.90 0.44 -2.98
CA MET A 184 -10.78 1.30 -3.34
C MET A 184 -10.57 2.34 -2.23
N ALA A 185 -9.32 2.53 -1.82
CA ALA A 185 -8.96 3.68 -1.01
C ALA A 185 -8.51 4.82 -1.93
N ILE A 186 -8.95 6.04 -1.60
CA ILE A 186 -8.47 7.25 -2.27
C ILE A 186 -7.90 8.15 -1.17
N ASN A 187 -6.60 8.33 -1.18
CA ASN A 187 -5.88 8.98 -0.09
C ASN A 187 -6.15 8.27 1.25
N ASP A 188 -6.87 8.93 2.17
CA ASP A 188 -7.17 8.40 3.51
C ASP A 188 -8.55 7.72 3.58
N ASP A 189 -9.41 7.88 2.57
CA ASP A 189 -10.80 7.46 2.62
C ASP A 189 -11.06 6.18 1.84
N TYR A 190 -11.94 5.34 2.37
CA TYR A 190 -12.42 4.13 1.70
C TYR A 190 -13.70 4.41 0.90
N TYR A 191 -13.76 3.83 -0.29
CA TYR A 191 -14.94 3.80 -1.17
C TYR A 191 -15.27 2.33 -1.43
N GLU A 192 -16.44 1.93 -1.03
CA GLU A 192 -16.86 0.53 -0.91
C GLU A 192 -18.09 0.26 -1.77
N ASP A 193 -18.46 -1.02 -1.96
CA ASP A 193 -19.57 -1.43 -2.82
C ASP A 193 -19.48 -0.82 -4.23
N LEU A 194 -18.29 -0.81 -4.79
CA LEU A 194 -18.05 -0.16 -6.07
C LEU A 194 -18.70 -0.91 -7.23
N THR A 195 -19.26 -0.14 -8.16
CA THR A 195 -19.69 -0.60 -9.49
C THR A 195 -19.01 0.24 -10.57
N PRO A 196 -18.97 -0.18 -11.83
CA PRO A 196 -18.42 0.64 -12.91
C PRO A 196 -19.06 2.04 -13.00
N GLU A 197 -20.37 2.12 -12.76
CA GLU A 197 -21.13 3.36 -12.82
C GLU A 197 -20.78 4.29 -11.66
N THR A 198 -20.73 3.75 -10.42
CA THR A 198 -20.37 4.54 -9.25
C THR A 198 -18.92 4.97 -9.29
N THR A 199 -18.02 4.11 -9.77
CA THR A 199 -16.61 4.43 -9.98
C THR A 199 -16.44 5.55 -10.99
N THR A 200 -17.14 5.49 -12.11
CA THR A 200 -17.07 6.55 -13.14
C THR A 200 -17.53 7.89 -12.58
N LYS A 201 -18.67 7.94 -11.88
CA LYS A 201 -19.17 9.15 -11.23
C LYS A 201 -18.21 9.69 -10.16
N LEU A 202 -17.61 8.78 -9.39
CA LEU A 202 -16.61 9.11 -8.37
C LEU A 202 -15.41 9.83 -9.01
N LEU A 203 -14.85 9.26 -10.07
CA LEU A 203 -13.72 9.85 -10.79
C LEU A 203 -14.07 11.20 -11.44
N GLU A 204 -15.26 11.34 -12.02
CA GLU A 204 -15.72 12.60 -12.61
C GLU A 204 -15.86 13.69 -11.55
N ASN A 205 -16.40 13.37 -10.38
CA ASN A 205 -16.52 14.34 -9.30
C ASN A 205 -15.14 14.77 -8.79
N LEU A 206 -14.22 13.81 -8.57
CA LEU A 206 -12.85 14.11 -8.15
C LEU A 206 -12.07 14.91 -9.21
N GLN A 207 -12.28 14.62 -10.50
CA GLN A 207 -11.67 15.38 -11.57
C GLN A 207 -12.16 16.84 -11.60
N ALA A 208 -13.41 17.07 -11.21
CA ALA A 208 -14.02 18.39 -11.07
C ALA A 208 -13.77 19.01 -9.67
N ASP A 209 -12.93 18.41 -8.84
CA ASP A 209 -12.63 18.80 -7.44
C ASP A 209 -13.90 18.97 -6.57
N LYS A 210 -14.93 18.19 -6.85
CA LYS A 210 -16.16 18.14 -6.04
C LYS A 210 -16.01 17.20 -4.86
N PRO A 211 -16.58 17.55 -3.70
CA PRO A 211 -16.58 16.65 -2.55
C PRO A 211 -17.36 15.37 -2.85
N VAL A 212 -16.83 14.23 -2.45
CA VAL A 212 -17.46 12.92 -2.58
C VAL A 212 -17.59 12.31 -1.19
N LYS A 213 -18.74 11.70 -0.91
CA LYS A 213 -18.97 11.01 0.37
C LYS A 213 -18.17 9.70 0.36
N ALA A 214 -17.30 9.50 1.33
CA ALA A 214 -16.59 8.25 1.57
C ALA A 214 -17.54 7.15 2.08
N GLY A 215 -17.08 5.91 2.06
CA GLY A 215 -17.84 4.75 2.50
C GLY A 215 -18.60 4.05 1.39
N PRO A 216 -19.63 3.27 1.72
CA PRO A 216 -20.40 2.49 0.76
C PRO A 216 -21.09 3.36 -0.29
N GLN A 217 -20.82 3.10 -1.56
CA GLN A 217 -21.43 3.82 -2.68
C GLN A 217 -22.79 3.29 -3.07
N SER A 218 -23.22 2.19 -2.44
CA SER A 218 -24.56 1.61 -2.56
C SER A 218 -25.63 2.33 -1.75
N GLY A 219 -25.24 3.26 -0.87
CA GLY A 219 -26.15 3.96 0.04
C GLY A 219 -26.48 3.21 1.34
N ARG A 220 -25.85 2.07 1.60
CA ARG A 220 -25.98 1.38 2.88
C ARG A 220 -25.25 2.13 4.01
N HIS A 221 -25.71 1.96 5.24
CA HIS A 221 -25.17 2.64 6.43
C HIS A 221 -24.33 1.72 7.33
N THR A 222 -24.36 0.43 7.09
CA THR A 222 -23.69 -0.59 7.88
C THR A 222 -23.10 -1.67 6.98
N CYS A 223 -22.15 -2.41 7.50
CA CYS A 223 -21.59 -3.60 6.86
C CYS A 223 -22.41 -4.89 7.11
N GLU A 224 -23.58 -4.81 7.74
CA GLU A 224 -24.46 -5.95 7.91
C GLU A 224 -24.94 -6.50 6.57
N TYR A 225 -25.20 -7.80 6.53
CA TYR A 225 -25.69 -8.47 5.33
C TYR A 225 -26.96 -7.81 4.79
N SER A 226 -26.96 -7.49 3.51
CA SER A 226 -28.12 -6.95 2.79
C SER A 226 -28.61 -8.01 1.77
N PRO A 227 -29.89 -8.19 1.51
CA PRO A 227 -31.01 -7.27 1.71
C PRO A 227 -31.74 -7.63 2.99
N GLY A 228 -31.67 -6.86 3.99
CA GLY A 228 -32.44 -7.27 4.92
C GLY A 228 -32.81 -6.55 6.09
N VAL A 229 -32.65 -7.18 7.12
CA VAL A 229 -33.00 -6.67 8.40
C VAL A 229 -31.74 -6.12 9.01
N TYR A 230 -31.64 -4.81 9.08
CA TYR A 230 -30.61 -4.19 9.88
C TYR A 230 -30.92 -4.46 11.34
N THR A 231 -29.99 -5.10 12.04
CA THR A 231 -30.16 -5.44 13.44
C THR A 231 -29.68 -4.37 14.38
N THR A 232 -28.70 -3.59 13.94
CA THR A 232 -28.02 -2.61 14.79
C THR A 232 -28.15 -1.19 14.30
N LEU A 233 -28.20 -0.95 12.97
CA LEU A 233 -28.18 0.38 12.38
C LEU A 233 -29.24 0.53 11.28
N ASN A 234 -30.34 1.19 11.60
CA ASN A 234 -31.48 1.38 10.69
C ASN A 234 -31.45 2.73 9.96
N SER A 235 -30.51 3.61 10.31
CA SER A 235 -30.40 4.96 9.77
C SER A 235 -28.93 5.36 9.67
N GLU A 236 -28.68 6.50 9.05
CA GLU A 236 -27.35 7.06 9.02
C GLU A 236 -26.79 7.26 10.45
N PRO A 237 -25.54 6.85 10.71
CA PRO A 237 -24.93 7.05 12.02
C PRO A 237 -24.89 8.51 12.41
N TYR A 238 -25.01 8.75 13.70
CA TYR A 238 -24.80 10.08 14.23
C TYR A 238 -23.37 10.55 13.95
N GLY A 239 -23.21 11.84 13.77
CA GLY A 239 -21.89 12.44 13.55
C GLY A 239 -20.94 12.29 14.74
N PRO A 240 -19.69 12.72 14.57
CA PRO A 240 -18.69 12.70 15.63
C PRO A 240 -19.18 13.40 16.91
N GLY A 241 -18.83 12.82 18.04
CA GLY A 241 -19.19 13.38 19.36
C GLY A 241 -20.53 12.92 19.93
N PHE A 242 -21.31 12.13 19.16
CA PHE A 242 -22.56 11.56 19.70
C PHE A 242 -22.27 10.47 20.74
N ARG A 243 -22.87 10.61 21.93
CA ARG A 243 -22.67 9.69 23.07
C ARG A 243 -21.19 9.54 23.50
N VAL A 244 -20.39 10.55 23.28
CA VAL A 244 -19.07 10.63 23.92
C VAL A 244 -19.26 10.78 25.42
N ARG A 245 -18.51 10.03 26.19
CA ARG A 245 -18.51 10.16 27.65
C ARG A 245 -18.08 11.57 28.03
N GLU A 246 -18.87 12.23 28.86
CA GLU A 246 -18.60 13.62 29.35
C GLU A 246 -17.44 13.65 30.33
N ASP A 247 -17.03 12.48 30.88
CA ASP A 247 -15.97 12.34 31.87
C ASP A 247 -14.59 11.95 31.23
N LEU A 248 -14.50 11.92 29.91
CA LEU A 248 -13.28 11.72 29.13
C LEU A 248 -12.96 12.95 28.30
#